data_0a727376670c30a514cc100825581cac
#
_entry.id   0a727376670c30a514cc100825581cac
#
_cell.length_a   1.000
_cell.length_b   1.000
_cell.length_c   1.000
_cell.angle_alpha   90.00
_cell.angle_beta   90.00
_cell.angle_gamma   90.00
#
_symmetry.space_group_name_H-M   'P 1'
#
loop_
_entity.id
_entity.type
_entity.pdbx_description
1 polymer ?
#
loop_
_entity_poly.entity_id
_entity_poly.type
_entity_poly.pdbx_seq_one_letter_code
_entity_poly.pdbx_strand_id
1 'polypeptide(L)'
;MSTMALEQMVMQQVRAWDVLDDRVLDTLRKLPRERFVPDGFRAVAYADAPIALGHGQHMLAPKVVGRILQAVEASANDSVLEIGTGSGYLTACLASFARRVSSVEIHADLAAGARARLAAQGIANAQVQAADAFALAFDPHHDVIVLTGSLPKYDERFQHSLVK
;
A
#
# COMPACT_ATOMS: atom_id res chain seq x y z
N MET A 1 6.27 -10.46 17.93
CA MET A 1 6.41 -11.48 16.90
C MET A 1 7.85 -11.60 16.46
N SER A 2 8.24 -12.75 15.95
CA SER A 2 9.64 -13.13 15.75
C SER A 2 10.28 -12.38 14.57
N THR A 3 11.40 -11.73 14.81
CA THR A 3 12.31 -11.19 13.79
C THR A 3 12.60 -12.23 12.70
N MET A 4 12.60 -13.52 13.05
CA MET A 4 12.78 -14.63 12.13
C MET A 4 11.65 -14.75 11.09
N ALA A 5 10.38 -14.63 11.49
CA ALA A 5 9.25 -14.74 10.54
C ALA A 5 9.23 -13.56 9.54
N LEU A 6 9.59 -12.37 10.00
CA LEU A 6 9.75 -11.21 9.15
C LEU A 6 10.88 -11.44 8.12
N GLU A 7 12.03 -11.89 8.56
CA GLU A 7 13.17 -12.14 7.66
C GLU A 7 12.91 -13.28 6.68
N GLN A 8 12.21 -14.33 7.10
CA GLN A 8 11.74 -15.39 6.20
C GLN A 8 10.79 -14.83 5.13
N MET A 9 9.84 -13.98 5.51
CA MET A 9 8.95 -13.32 4.56
C MET A 9 9.76 -12.53 3.52
N VAL A 10 10.68 -11.68 3.96
CA VAL A 10 11.47 -10.84 3.05
C VAL A 10 12.33 -11.68 2.11
N MET A 11 13.05 -12.68 2.62
CA MET A 11 14.02 -13.44 1.84
C MET A 11 13.41 -14.56 1.01
N GLN A 12 12.41 -15.28 1.56
CA GLN A 12 11.88 -16.50 0.93
C GLN A 12 10.60 -16.25 0.14
N GLN A 13 9.88 -15.16 0.42
CA GLN A 13 8.65 -14.85 -0.30
C GLN A 13 8.82 -13.65 -1.23
N VAL A 14 9.43 -12.56 -0.74
CA VAL A 14 9.53 -11.32 -1.52
C VAL A 14 10.73 -11.37 -2.46
N ARG A 15 11.95 -11.56 -1.94
CA ARG A 15 13.16 -11.61 -2.75
C ARG A 15 13.13 -12.78 -3.76
N ALA A 16 12.61 -13.94 -3.36
CA ALA A 16 12.46 -15.10 -4.24
C ALA A 16 11.49 -14.86 -5.42
N TRP A 17 10.71 -13.79 -5.38
CA TRP A 17 9.82 -13.34 -6.45
C TRP A 17 10.42 -12.16 -7.24
N ASP A 18 11.73 -12.14 -7.41
CA ASP A 18 12.48 -11.15 -8.18
C ASP A 18 12.32 -9.70 -7.69
N VAL A 19 12.10 -9.50 -6.40
CA VAL A 19 12.19 -8.19 -5.77
C VAL A 19 13.63 -8.01 -5.31
N LEU A 20 14.43 -7.29 -6.09
CA LEU A 20 15.87 -7.16 -5.89
C LEU A 20 16.29 -5.75 -5.44
N ASP A 21 15.39 -4.78 -5.44
CA ASP A 21 15.65 -3.44 -4.91
C ASP A 21 15.80 -3.49 -3.38
N ASP A 22 17.01 -3.25 -2.89
CA ASP A 22 17.30 -3.26 -1.46
C ASP A 22 16.49 -2.23 -0.67
N ARG A 23 16.12 -1.10 -1.28
CA ARG A 23 15.25 -0.09 -0.64
C ARG A 23 13.87 -0.69 -0.33
N VAL A 24 13.34 -1.51 -1.25
CA VAL A 24 12.06 -2.21 -1.06
C VAL A 24 12.18 -3.23 0.07
N LEU A 25 13.21 -4.09 0.02
CA LEU A 25 13.44 -5.12 1.04
C LEU A 25 13.62 -4.49 2.44
N ASP A 26 14.36 -3.39 2.53
CA ASP A 26 14.57 -2.66 3.78
C ASP A 26 13.29 -1.98 4.30
N THR A 27 12.46 -1.45 3.40
CA THR A 27 11.16 -0.87 3.78
C THR A 27 10.26 -1.94 4.41
N LEU A 28 10.19 -3.12 3.80
CA LEU A 28 9.39 -4.23 4.34
C LEU A 28 9.92 -4.75 5.69
N ARG A 29 11.23 -4.65 5.94
CA ARG A 29 11.83 -4.95 7.26
C ARG A 29 11.48 -3.91 8.32
N LYS A 30 11.46 -2.63 7.94
CA LYS A 30 11.25 -1.51 8.87
C LYS A 30 9.79 -1.27 9.22
N LEU A 31 8.88 -1.57 8.30
CA LEU A 31 7.44 -1.40 8.51
C LEU A 31 6.81 -2.69 9.04
N PRO A 32 6.36 -2.72 10.29
CA PRO A 32 5.83 -3.94 10.92
C PRO A 32 4.45 -4.29 10.36
N ARG A 33 4.41 -5.17 9.35
CA ARG A 33 3.19 -5.58 8.64
C ARG A 33 2.07 -6.03 9.59
N GLU A 34 2.41 -6.67 10.73
CA GLU A 34 1.43 -7.09 11.74
C GLU A 34 0.65 -5.93 12.39
N ARG A 35 1.13 -4.68 12.24
CA ARG A 35 0.40 -3.50 12.70
C ARG A 35 -0.72 -3.06 11.76
N PHE A 36 -0.73 -3.60 10.54
CA PHE A 36 -1.70 -3.26 9.50
C PHE A 36 -2.72 -4.35 9.24
N VAL A 37 -2.55 -5.53 9.82
CA VAL A 37 -3.54 -6.62 9.71
C VAL A 37 -4.61 -6.49 10.78
N PRO A 38 -5.85 -6.98 10.53
CA PRO A 38 -6.87 -7.09 11.58
C PRO A 38 -6.38 -7.99 12.72
N ASP A 39 -6.82 -7.74 13.96
CA ASP A 39 -6.31 -8.40 15.16
C ASP A 39 -6.35 -9.93 15.07
N GLY A 40 -7.42 -10.50 14.51
CA GLY A 40 -7.58 -11.95 14.34
C GLY A 40 -6.56 -12.59 13.36
N PHE A 41 -5.86 -11.80 12.57
CA PHE A 41 -4.90 -12.28 11.56
C PHE A 41 -3.43 -12.00 11.90
N ARG A 42 -3.14 -11.46 13.08
CA ARG A 42 -1.75 -11.14 13.46
C ARG A 42 -0.81 -12.35 13.42
N ALA A 43 -1.30 -13.53 13.75
CA ALA A 43 -0.50 -14.76 13.70
C ALA A 43 -0.03 -15.14 12.29
N VAL A 44 -0.75 -14.72 11.25
CA VAL A 44 -0.47 -14.99 9.84
C VAL A 44 -0.03 -13.74 9.06
N ALA A 45 0.34 -12.68 9.76
CA ALA A 45 0.71 -11.41 9.13
C ALA A 45 1.84 -11.53 8.10
N TYR A 46 2.76 -12.47 8.31
CA TYR A 46 3.91 -12.73 7.43
C TYR A 46 3.72 -13.92 6.48
N ALA A 47 2.51 -14.52 6.43
CA ALA A 47 2.22 -15.58 5.48
C ALA A 47 2.18 -15.04 4.03
N ASP A 48 2.59 -15.87 3.08
CA ASP A 48 2.50 -15.56 1.64
C ASP A 48 1.06 -15.74 1.12
N ALA A 49 0.14 -14.97 1.69
CA ALA A 49 -1.28 -15.04 1.38
C ALA A 49 -1.94 -13.67 1.53
N PRO A 50 -3.02 -13.41 0.79
CA PRO A 50 -3.89 -12.26 1.05
C PRO A 50 -4.61 -12.42 2.40
N ILE A 51 -4.87 -11.31 3.08
CA ILE A 51 -5.57 -11.29 4.37
C ILE A 51 -6.89 -10.54 4.21
N ALA A 52 -8.00 -11.17 4.61
CA ALA A 52 -9.33 -10.58 4.51
C ALA A 52 -9.45 -9.32 5.38
N LEU A 53 -10.05 -8.26 4.82
CA LEU A 53 -10.27 -6.97 5.48
C LEU A 53 -11.75 -6.67 5.75
N GLY A 54 -12.66 -7.50 5.26
CA GLY A 54 -14.10 -7.23 5.17
C GLY A 54 -14.49 -6.74 3.78
N HIS A 55 -15.78 -6.57 3.54
CA HIS A 55 -16.35 -6.13 2.24
C HIS A 55 -15.88 -6.94 1.02
N GLY A 56 -15.44 -8.20 1.22
CA GLY A 56 -14.81 -9.00 0.16
C GLY A 56 -13.43 -8.49 -0.25
N GLN A 57 -12.86 -7.52 0.45
CA GLN A 57 -11.55 -6.94 0.16
C GLN A 57 -10.43 -7.65 0.92
N HIS A 58 -9.23 -7.59 0.39
CA HIS A 58 -8.07 -8.28 0.95
C HIS A 58 -6.84 -7.37 0.97
N MET A 59 -6.07 -7.47 2.04
CA MET A 59 -4.70 -6.97 2.07
C MET A 59 -3.83 -7.85 1.17
N LEU A 60 -3.04 -7.26 0.30
CA LEU A 60 -2.18 -7.97 -0.65
C LEU A 60 -1.14 -8.84 0.05
N ALA A 61 -0.79 -9.98 -0.55
CA ALA A 61 0.32 -10.82 -0.09
C ALA A 61 1.66 -10.05 -0.12
N PRO A 62 2.62 -10.36 0.76
CA PRO A 62 3.89 -9.62 0.86
C PRO A 62 4.65 -9.51 -0.46
N LYS A 63 4.73 -10.60 -1.22
CA LYS A 63 5.40 -10.63 -2.53
C LYS A 63 4.80 -9.68 -3.55
N VAL A 64 3.46 -9.54 -3.55
CA VAL A 64 2.75 -8.63 -4.45
C VAL A 64 3.05 -7.19 -4.08
N VAL A 65 3.05 -6.85 -2.79
CA VAL A 65 3.45 -5.52 -2.30
C VAL A 65 4.88 -5.20 -2.74
N GLY A 66 5.82 -6.11 -2.55
CA GLY A 66 7.21 -5.93 -2.97
C GLY A 66 7.34 -5.68 -4.49
N ARG A 67 6.62 -6.44 -5.31
CA ARG A 67 6.60 -6.26 -6.77
C ARG A 67 6.04 -4.91 -7.20
N ILE A 68 4.94 -4.46 -6.56
CA ILE A 68 4.38 -3.13 -6.82
C ILE A 68 5.39 -2.05 -6.47
N LEU A 69 5.98 -2.08 -5.28
CA LEU A 69 6.95 -1.07 -4.84
C LEU A 69 8.16 -0.98 -5.78
N GLN A 70 8.69 -2.13 -6.22
CA GLN A 70 9.79 -2.16 -7.18
C GLN A 70 9.38 -1.64 -8.55
N ALA A 71 8.16 -1.97 -9.03
CA ALA A 71 7.70 -1.56 -10.36
C ALA A 71 7.37 -0.07 -10.45
N VAL A 72 6.92 0.57 -9.38
CA VAL A 72 6.56 2.00 -9.40
C VAL A 72 7.77 2.91 -9.32
N GLU A 73 8.92 2.43 -8.83
CA GLU A 73 10.19 3.16 -8.76
C GLU A 73 10.06 4.58 -8.16
N ALA A 74 9.16 4.74 -7.19
CA ALA A 74 8.89 6.04 -6.57
C ALA A 74 10.16 6.62 -5.92
N SER A 75 10.29 7.94 -6.00
CA SER A 75 11.39 8.73 -5.44
C SER A 75 10.91 9.74 -4.41
N ALA A 76 11.85 10.28 -3.61
CA ALA A 76 11.56 11.26 -2.56
C ALA A 76 10.94 12.59 -3.06
N ASN A 77 10.95 12.83 -4.36
CA ASN A 77 10.33 14.02 -4.96
C ASN A 77 8.92 13.74 -5.49
N ASP A 78 8.54 12.48 -5.63
CA ASP A 78 7.31 12.11 -6.29
C ASP A 78 6.08 12.28 -5.39
N SER A 79 4.97 12.64 -6.01
CA SER A 79 3.63 12.54 -5.45
C SER A 79 2.94 11.30 -6.00
N VAL A 80 2.42 10.47 -5.11
CA VAL A 80 1.77 9.20 -5.45
C VAL A 80 0.27 9.29 -5.20
N LEU A 81 -0.53 8.84 -6.15
CA LEU A 81 -1.96 8.54 -5.96
C LEU A 81 -2.15 7.03 -5.86
N GLU A 82 -2.77 6.57 -4.79
CA GLU A 82 -3.17 5.18 -4.60
C GLU A 82 -4.69 5.06 -4.62
N ILE A 83 -5.21 4.15 -5.43
CA ILE A 83 -6.64 3.80 -5.45
C ILE A 83 -6.80 2.39 -4.88
N GLY A 84 -7.42 2.30 -3.70
CA GLY A 84 -7.57 1.07 -2.95
C GLY A 84 -6.63 1.01 -1.75
N THR A 85 -6.89 1.81 -0.70
CA THR A 85 -6.08 1.87 0.52
C THR A 85 -6.06 0.55 1.30
N GLY A 86 -7.24 -0.08 1.44
CA GLY A 86 -7.42 -1.31 2.21
C GLY A 86 -6.94 -1.16 3.65
N SER A 87 -5.91 -1.94 4.02
CA SER A 87 -5.32 -1.89 5.37
C SER A 87 -4.46 -0.65 5.63
N GLY A 88 -4.01 0.06 4.58
CA GLY A 88 -3.04 1.14 4.65
C GLY A 88 -1.57 0.68 4.62
N TYR A 89 -1.30 -0.63 4.47
CA TYR A 89 0.08 -1.13 4.48
C TYR A 89 0.87 -0.70 3.24
N LEU A 90 0.29 -0.85 2.04
CA LEU A 90 0.95 -0.38 0.81
C LEU A 90 1.10 1.14 0.83
N THR A 91 0.08 1.87 1.31
CA THR A 91 0.15 3.33 1.53
C THR A 91 1.36 3.71 2.40
N ALA A 92 1.57 2.99 3.51
CA ALA A 92 2.70 3.18 4.41
C ALA A 92 4.05 2.91 3.72
N CYS A 93 4.11 1.82 2.95
CA CYS A 93 5.31 1.49 2.17
C CYS A 93 5.61 2.56 1.12
N LEU A 94 4.62 3.00 0.34
CA LEU A 94 4.77 4.08 -0.66
C LEU A 94 5.25 5.38 -0.01
N ALA A 95 4.72 5.71 1.18
CA ALA A 95 5.13 6.89 1.92
C ALA A 95 6.61 6.88 2.35
N SER A 96 7.25 5.70 2.41
CA SER A 96 8.68 5.57 2.69
C SER A 96 9.56 5.98 1.50
N PHE A 97 9.01 6.02 0.29
CA PHE A 97 9.73 6.40 -0.93
C PHE A 97 9.36 7.80 -1.42
N ALA A 98 8.08 8.16 -1.32
CA ALA A 98 7.52 9.34 -1.95
C ALA A 98 7.54 10.58 -1.05
N ARG A 99 7.48 11.75 -1.66
CA ARG A 99 7.28 13.03 -0.95
C ARG A 99 5.93 13.07 -0.27
N ARG A 100 4.87 12.59 -0.95
CA ARG A 100 3.50 12.50 -0.42
C ARG A 100 2.75 11.36 -1.08
N VAL A 101 1.81 10.78 -0.35
CA VAL A 101 0.87 9.78 -0.85
C VAL A 101 -0.55 10.25 -0.59
N SER A 102 -1.35 10.32 -1.64
CA SER A 102 -2.80 10.49 -1.56
C SER A 102 -3.46 9.14 -1.85
N SER A 103 -4.22 8.61 -0.92
CA SER A 103 -4.85 7.30 -1.06
C SER A 103 -6.37 7.42 -0.95
N VAL A 104 -7.09 6.70 -1.81
CA VAL A 104 -8.56 6.71 -1.87
C VAL A 104 -9.10 5.33 -1.56
N GLU A 105 -10.07 5.26 -0.66
CA GLU A 105 -10.75 4.04 -0.24
C GLU A 105 -12.26 4.23 -0.28
N ILE A 106 -12.96 3.32 -0.95
CA ILE A 106 -14.41 3.41 -1.09
C ILE A 106 -15.13 3.04 0.22
N HIS A 107 -14.56 2.15 1.03
CA HIS A 107 -15.14 1.72 2.30
C HIS A 107 -14.69 2.64 3.44
N ALA A 108 -15.62 3.41 4.00
CA ALA A 108 -15.31 4.43 5.01
C ALA A 108 -14.68 3.87 6.28
N ASP A 109 -15.05 2.68 6.71
CA ASP A 109 -14.48 1.98 7.86
C ASP A 109 -13.04 1.52 7.61
N LEU A 110 -12.74 1.00 6.41
CA LEU A 110 -11.36 0.67 6.01
C LEU A 110 -10.49 1.93 5.95
N ALA A 111 -11.00 3.02 5.36
CA ALA A 111 -10.31 4.31 5.31
C ALA A 111 -10.01 4.85 6.72
N ALA A 112 -10.98 4.78 7.63
CA ALA A 112 -10.79 5.19 9.03
C ALA A 112 -9.74 4.33 9.73
N GLY A 113 -9.80 3.02 9.56
CA GLY A 113 -8.83 2.07 10.10
C GLY A 113 -7.41 2.31 9.56
N ALA A 114 -7.28 2.57 8.25
CA ALA A 114 -6.00 2.87 7.63
C ALA A 114 -5.41 4.18 8.19
N ARG A 115 -6.18 5.26 8.31
CA ARG A 115 -5.74 6.51 8.94
C ARG A 115 -5.21 6.30 10.35
N ALA A 116 -5.94 5.54 11.17
CA ALA A 116 -5.52 5.25 12.53
C ALA A 116 -4.19 4.48 12.58
N ARG A 117 -4.00 3.48 11.70
CA ARG A 117 -2.75 2.70 11.63
C ARG A 117 -1.58 3.54 11.15
N LEU A 118 -1.78 4.36 10.11
CA LEU A 118 -0.74 5.27 9.59
C LEU A 118 -0.30 6.25 10.69
N ALA A 119 -1.24 6.88 11.39
CA ALA A 119 -0.95 7.78 12.51
C ALA A 119 -0.20 7.07 13.65
N ALA A 120 -0.60 5.85 14.01
CA ALA A 120 0.06 5.04 15.04
C ALA A 120 1.50 4.65 14.67
N GLN A 121 1.85 4.64 13.37
CA GLN A 121 3.21 4.41 12.87
C GLN A 121 3.98 5.71 12.58
N GLY A 122 3.42 6.88 12.92
CA GLY A 122 4.08 8.17 12.71
C GLY A 122 4.21 8.60 11.25
N ILE A 123 3.39 8.04 10.34
CA ILE A 123 3.43 8.35 8.92
C ILE A 123 2.61 9.61 8.67
N ALA A 124 3.28 10.73 8.42
CA ALA A 124 2.66 12.06 8.29
C ALA A 124 2.47 12.50 6.82
N ASN A 125 3.17 11.89 5.87
CA ASN A 125 3.15 12.25 4.45
C ASN A 125 2.17 11.40 3.61
N ALA A 126 1.27 10.66 4.26
CA ALA A 126 0.19 9.92 3.63
C ALA A 126 -1.17 10.42 4.10
N GLN A 127 -2.07 10.66 3.16
CA GLN A 127 -3.46 11.06 3.43
C GLN A 127 -4.42 10.05 2.82
N VAL A 128 -5.42 9.63 3.58
CA VAL A 128 -6.44 8.69 3.12
C VAL A 128 -7.80 9.39 3.06
N GLN A 129 -8.43 9.36 1.90
CA GLN A 129 -9.78 9.87 1.67
C GLN A 129 -10.75 8.71 1.50
N ALA A 130 -11.88 8.77 2.24
CA ALA A 130 -13.00 7.85 2.03
C ALA A 130 -13.87 8.42 0.90
N ALA A 131 -13.80 7.82 -0.28
CA ALA A 131 -14.54 8.26 -1.46
C ALA A 131 -14.58 7.19 -2.54
N ASP A 132 -15.55 7.31 -3.45
CA ASP A 132 -15.53 6.61 -4.73
C ASP A 132 -14.55 7.32 -5.67
N ALA A 133 -13.50 6.63 -6.10
CA ALA A 133 -12.50 7.18 -7.02
C ALA A 133 -13.11 7.66 -8.35
N PHE A 134 -14.21 7.04 -8.83
CA PHE A 134 -14.91 7.49 -10.04
C PHE A 134 -15.70 8.79 -9.87
N ALA A 135 -16.01 9.16 -8.64
CA ALA A 135 -16.72 10.40 -8.32
C ALA A 135 -15.77 11.59 -8.08
N LEU A 136 -14.46 11.32 -7.94
CA LEU A 136 -13.49 12.38 -7.66
C LEU A 136 -13.02 13.09 -8.93
N ALA A 137 -12.80 14.40 -8.82
CA ALA A 137 -11.94 15.12 -9.75
C ALA A 137 -10.49 14.93 -9.29
N PHE A 138 -9.66 14.31 -10.13
CA PHE A 138 -8.23 14.18 -9.84
C PHE A 138 -7.49 15.44 -10.27
N ASP A 139 -6.73 15.99 -9.34
CA ASP A 139 -5.78 17.04 -9.66
C ASP A 139 -4.68 16.45 -10.56
N PRO A 140 -4.35 17.06 -11.73
CA PRO A 140 -3.35 16.53 -12.67
C PRO A 140 -1.92 16.75 -12.16
N HIS A 141 -1.56 16.21 -10.99
CA HIS A 141 -0.26 16.49 -10.35
C HIS A 141 0.29 15.27 -9.60
N HIS A 142 0.12 14.06 -10.14
CA HIS A 142 0.73 12.87 -9.59
C HIS A 142 1.84 12.36 -10.51
N ASP A 143 3.00 12.05 -9.93
CA ASP A 143 4.12 11.45 -10.65
C ASP A 143 3.92 9.96 -10.84
N VAL A 144 3.21 9.31 -9.91
CA VAL A 144 2.92 7.87 -9.90
C VAL A 144 1.46 7.63 -9.52
N ILE A 145 0.81 6.69 -10.20
CA ILE A 145 -0.52 6.21 -9.84
C ILE A 145 -0.50 4.70 -9.65
N VAL A 146 -1.00 4.24 -8.50
CA VAL A 146 -1.08 2.83 -8.13
C VAL A 146 -2.53 2.42 -7.99
N LEU A 147 -2.99 1.52 -8.85
CA LEU A 147 -4.37 1.02 -8.86
C LEU A 147 -4.38 -0.40 -8.29
N THR A 148 -4.75 -0.55 -7.02
CA THR A 148 -4.86 -1.84 -6.34
C THR A 148 -6.30 -2.18 -5.94
N GLY A 149 -7.18 -1.19 -5.99
CA GLY A 149 -8.62 -1.40 -5.83
C GLY A 149 -9.20 -2.22 -6.99
N SER A 150 -10.23 -3.01 -6.70
CA SER A 150 -10.99 -3.71 -7.73
C SER A 150 -11.86 -2.70 -8.48
N LEU A 151 -11.43 -2.30 -9.67
CA LEU A 151 -12.15 -1.33 -10.49
C LEU A 151 -13.02 -2.06 -11.52
N PRO A 152 -14.28 -1.63 -11.73
CA PRO A 152 -15.17 -2.25 -12.73
C PRO A 152 -14.72 -2.00 -14.17
N LYS A 153 -13.94 -0.94 -14.37
CA LYS A 153 -13.35 -0.55 -15.67
C LYS A 153 -12.14 0.35 -15.44
N TYR A 154 -11.25 0.42 -16.42
CA TYR A 154 -10.22 1.44 -16.46
C TYR A 154 -10.85 2.81 -16.74
N ASP A 155 -10.38 3.84 -16.05
CA ASP A 155 -10.82 5.22 -16.25
C ASP A 155 -9.62 6.05 -16.75
N GLU A 156 -9.75 6.60 -17.95
CA GLU A 156 -8.69 7.39 -18.61
C GLU A 156 -8.30 8.64 -17.80
N ARG A 157 -9.14 9.12 -16.89
CA ARG A 157 -8.82 10.24 -15.98
C ARG A 157 -7.62 9.94 -15.12
N PHE A 158 -7.35 8.67 -14.76
CA PHE A 158 -6.13 8.30 -14.04
C PHE A 158 -4.88 8.60 -14.87
N GLN A 159 -4.93 8.34 -16.18
CA GLN A 159 -3.82 8.66 -17.07
C GLN A 159 -3.61 10.18 -17.22
N HIS A 160 -4.72 10.95 -17.30
CA HIS A 160 -4.65 12.40 -17.42
C HIS A 160 -4.17 13.09 -16.13
N SER A 161 -4.20 12.42 -14.98
CA SER A 161 -3.67 12.95 -13.73
C SER A 161 -2.17 12.68 -13.52
N LEU A 162 -1.49 11.97 -14.43
CA LEU A 162 -0.04 11.84 -14.46
C LEU A 162 0.61 13.08 -15.07
N VAL A 163 1.73 13.52 -14.49
CA VAL A 163 2.53 14.68 -14.96
C VAL A 163 3.78 14.28 -15.73
N LYS A 164 4.06 12.97 -15.85
CA LYS A 164 5.18 12.41 -16.64
C LYS A 164 4.68 11.70 -17.86
#